data_ee745468d92c35b3cf24c7319c43d715
#
_entry.id   ee745468d92c35b3cf24c7319c43d715
#
_cell.length_a   1.000
_cell.length_b   1.000
_cell.length_c   1.000
_cell.angle_alpha   90.00
_cell.angle_beta   90.00
_cell.angle_gamma   90.00
#
_symmetry.space_group_name_H-M   'P 1'
#
loop_
_entity.id
_entity.type
_entity.pdbx_description
1 polymer ?
#
loop_
_entity_poly.entity_id
_entity_poly.type
_entity_poly.pdbx_seq_one_letter_code
_entity_poly.pdbx_strand_id
1 'polypeptide(L)'
;MGTGLAHAPVRDACKNTVPGPGAKGIGTGFIRNYQKWQELCVNMDTICENVPVDTSYNFFGKQVALPVFAAPVGAMQLHYGDKYDDLTYNDILVTACADAGIAAFTGDGTNPAVIQAAAEALKKNHGCGVPTIKPWNIDLVREKAELVGAADPIAVAMDIDAAGLPFLKNLTPPAGSKTVDELKEIVKLMNGKPFSLKGIMTVNGAKKAL
;
A
#
# COMPACT_ATOMS: atom_id res chain seq x y z
N MET A 1 -10.96 -22.65 11.62
CA MET A 1 -12.03 -22.87 10.62
C MET A 1 -12.06 -21.82 9.49
N GLY A 2 -11.33 -20.74 9.54
CA GLY A 2 -11.27 -19.74 8.48
C GLY A 2 -10.33 -20.03 7.30
N THR A 3 -9.51 -21.02 7.43
CA THR A 3 -8.42 -21.29 6.48
C THR A 3 -8.86 -21.88 5.13
N GLY A 4 -9.97 -22.58 5.08
CA GLY A 4 -10.41 -23.22 3.85
C GLY A 4 -11.14 -22.30 2.86
N LEU A 5 -11.85 -21.30 3.34
CA LEU A 5 -12.67 -20.43 2.48
C LEU A 5 -11.91 -19.22 1.92
N ALA A 6 -10.92 -18.72 2.65
CA ALA A 6 -10.12 -17.57 2.20
C ALA A 6 -9.04 -17.96 1.17
N HIS A 7 -8.67 -19.23 1.10
CA HIS A 7 -7.55 -19.67 0.27
C HIS A 7 -7.92 -20.17 -1.13
N ALA A 8 -9.12 -20.68 -1.33
CA ALA A 8 -9.48 -21.26 -2.63
C ALA A 8 -9.50 -20.22 -3.77
N PRO A 9 -10.19 -19.07 -3.65
CA PRO A 9 -10.22 -18.07 -4.73
C PRO A 9 -8.85 -17.44 -4.99
N VAL A 10 -8.09 -17.15 -3.92
CA VAL A 10 -6.75 -16.55 -4.04
C VAL A 10 -5.75 -17.56 -4.62
N ARG A 11 -5.89 -18.81 -4.26
CA ARG A 11 -5.02 -19.88 -4.76
C ARG A 11 -5.21 -20.13 -6.25
N ASP A 12 -6.43 -20.09 -6.73
CA ASP A 12 -6.75 -20.22 -8.15
C ASP A 12 -6.34 -18.98 -8.94
N ALA A 13 -6.57 -17.79 -8.41
CA ALA A 13 -6.17 -16.53 -9.03
C ALA A 13 -4.65 -16.41 -9.16
N CYS A 14 -3.91 -16.74 -8.11
CA CYS A 14 -2.44 -16.68 -8.12
C CYS A 14 -1.80 -17.85 -8.90
N LYS A 15 -2.55 -18.85 -9.31
CA LYS A 15 -2.04 -20.06 -10.01
C LYS A 15 -0.82 -20.68 -9.32
N ASN A 16 -0.68 -20.52 -8.03
CA ASN A 16 0.47 -20.92 -7.22
C ASN A 16 1.84 -20.35 -7.68
N THR A 17 1.85 -19.32 -8.48
CA THR A 17 3.10 -18.75 -9.03
C THR A 17 3.81 -17.82 -8.07
N VAL A 18 3.09 -17.28 -7.09
CA VAL A 18 3.63 -16.41 -6.03
C VAL A 18 3.02 -16.79 -4.69
N PRO A 19 3.70 -16.54 -3.56
CA PRO A 19 3.04 -16.56 -2.26
C PRO A 19 1.82 -15.65 -2.33
N GLY A 20 0.70 -16.06 -1.76
CA GLY A 20 -0.53 -15.26 -1.78
C GLY A 20 -0.24 -13.81 -1.36
N PRO A 21 -1.06 -12.82 -1.79
CA PRO A 21 -0.82 -11.40 -1.50
C PRO A 21 -0.52 -11.16 -0.02
N GLY A 22 0.63 -10.52 0.27
CA GLY A 22 1.08 -10.26 1.64
C GLY A 22 1.66 -11.45 2.41
N ALA A 23 1.79 -12.63 1.78
CA ALA A 23 2.40 -13.80 2.42
C ALA A 23 3.83 -14.03 1.93
N LYS A 24 4.72 -14.39 2.85
CA LYS A 24 6.09 -14.84 2.60
C LYS A 24 6.34 -16.18 3.30
N GLY A 25 7.30 -16.95 2.80
CA GLY A 25 7.63 -18.26 3.34
C GLY A 25 6.45 -19.23 3.21
N ILE A 26 6.06 -19.87 4.29
CA ILE A 26 4.96 -20.83 4.32
C ILE A 26 3.56 -20.21 4.42
N GLY A 27 3.44 -18.88 4.34
CA GLY A 27 2.15 -18.18 4.30
C GLY A 27 1.47 -17.98 5.66
N THR A 28 2.16 -18.20 6.77
CA THR A 28 1.58 -18.01 8.12
C THR A 28 1.32 -16.55 8.48
N GLY A 29 1.86 -15.59 7.71
CA GLY A 29 1.64 -14.17 7.92
C GLY A 29 0.16 -13.78 7.91
N PHE A 30 -0.65 -14.33 7.02
CA PHE A 30 -2.09 -14.11 6.98
C PHE A 30 -2.79 -14.54 8.26
N ILE A 31 -2.48 -15.75 8.73
CA ILE A 31 -3.08 -16.31 9.94
C ILE A 31 -2.72 -15.42 11.13
N ARG A 32 -1.48 -15.01 11.24
CA ARG A 32 -1.01 -14.12 12.33
C ARG A 32 -1.64 -12.73 12.25
N ASN A 33 -1.81 -12.16 11.07
CA ASN A 33 -2.49 -10.88 10.91
C ASN A 33 -3.92 -10.95 11.45
N TYR A 34 -4.66 -12.00 11.08
CA TYR A 34 -6.01 -12.21 11.59
C TYR A 34 -6.02 -12.40 13.11
N GLN A 35 -5.12 -13.25 13.65
CA GLN A 35 -5.02 -13.51 15.08
C GLN A 35 -4.70 -12.24 15.87
N LYS A 36 -3.82 -11.38 15.35
CA LYS A 36 -3.47 -10.12 16.02
C LYS A 36 -4.65 -9.14 16.12
N TRP A 37 -5.54 -9.12 15.15
CA TRP A 37 -6.78 -8.34 15.26
C TRP A 37 -7.69 -8.86 16.38
N GLN A 38 -7.69 -10.15 16.66
CA GLN A 38 -8.50 -10.73 17.75
C GLN A 38 -7.96 -10.39 19.16
N GLU A 39 -6.73 -9.94 19.27
CA GLU A 39 -6.14 -9.49 20.55
C GLU A 39 -6.54 -8.04 20.89
N LEU A 40 -7.06 -7.27 19.94
CA LEU A 40 -7.49 -5.89 20.15
C LEU A 40 -8.93 -5.87 20.66
N CYS A 41 -9.13 -5.22 21.78
CA CYS A 41 -10.44 -5.05 22.39
C CYS A 41 -10.82 -3.58 22.45
N VAL A 42 -12.11 -3.29 22.30
CA VAL A 42 -12.65 -1.95 22.50
C VAL A 42 -12.61 -1.62 24.00
N ASN A 43 -12.04 -0.46 24.34
CA ASN A 43 -12.19 0.11 25.67
C ASN A 43 -13.64 0.59 25.84
N MET A 44 -14.48 -0.24 26.42
CA MET A 44 -15.87 0.10 26.64
C MET A 44 -16.01 0.84 27.96
N ASP A 45 -16.38 2.12 27.89
CA ASP A 45 -16.81 2.90 29.05
C ASP A 45 -18.28 3.28 28.86
N THR A 46 -19.13 2.84 29.81
CA THR A 46 -20.57 3.09 29.80
C THR A 46 -20.96 4.21 30.75
N ILE A 47 -20.03 4.75 31.54
CA ILE A 47 -20.24 5.87 32.44
C ILE A 47 -19.57 7.09 31.81
N CYS A 48 -20.19 7.67 30.79
CA CYS A 48 -19.67 8.81 30.05
C CYS A 48 -20.81 9.71 29.59
N GLU A 49 -20.47 10.96 29.27
CA GLU A 49 -21.42 11.87 28.64
C GLU A 49 -21.70 11.43 27.21
N ASN A 50 -22.96 11.55 26.79
CA ASN A 50 -23.37 11.26 25.41
C ASN A 50 -23.09 12.50 24.54
N VAL A 51 -21.89 12.54 23.97
CA VAL A 51 -21.43 13.63 23.10
C VAL A 51 -21.29 13.10 21.65
N PRO A 52 -21.41 13.99 20.65
CA PRO A 52 -21.09 13.63 19.27
C PRO A 52 -19.67 13.12 19.15
N VAL A 53 -19.49 12.00 18.45
CA VAL A 53 -18.16 11.42 18.20
C VAL A 53 -17.53 12.07 16.97
N ASP A 54 -16.35 12.64 17.13
CA ASP A 54 -15.49 13.09 16.03
C ASP A 54 -14.52 11.96 15.66
N THR A 55 -14.66 11.42 14.46
CA THR A 55 -13.79 10.38 13.89
C THR A 55 -12.76 10.94 12.93
N SER A 56 -12.75 12.25 12.72
CA SER A 56 -11.85 12.89 11.77
C SER A 56 -10.38 12.78 12.21
N TYR A 57 -9.49 12.72 11.22
CA TYR A 57 -8.06 12.55 11.47
C TYR A 57 -7.24 13.39 10.49
N ASN A 58 -6.20 14.06 10.99
CA ASN A 58 -5.25 14.75 10.14
C ASN A 58 -4.18 13.79 9.61
N PHE A 59 -4.28 13.48 8.32
CA PHE A 59 -3.38 12.57 7.64
C PHE A 59 -2.45 13.35 6.71
N PHE A 60 -1.21 13.54 7.12
CA PHE A 60 -0.20 14.34 6.40
C PHE A 60 -0.69 15.73 5.99
N GLY A 61 -1.41 16.41 6.86
CA GLY A 61 -1.96 17.74 6.60
C GLY A 61 -3.33 17.75 5.90
N LYS A 62 -3.83 16.62 5.48
CA LYS A 62 -5.19 16.48 4.93
C LYS A 62 -6.14 15.87 5.94
N GLN A 63 -7.28 16.52 6.16
CA GLN A 63 -8.33 15.98 7.02
C GLN A 63 -9.05 14.84 6.30
N VAL A 64 -9.15 13.68 6.96
CA VAL A 64 -9.94 12.53 6.51
C VAL A 64 -11.06 12.25 7.52
N ALA A 65 -12.16 11.67 7.05
CA ALA A 65 -13.33 11.40 7.89
C ALA A 65 -13.09 10.32 8.94
N LEU A 66 -12.20 9.36 8.62
CA LEU A 66 -11.84 8.22 9.47
C LEU A 66 -10.36 7.87 9.25
N PRO A 67 -9.62 7.41 10.29
CA PRO A 67 -8.27 6.89 10.14
C PRO A 67 -8.25 5.45 9.59
N VAL A 68 -8.98 5.22 8.50
CA VAL A 68 -9.08 3.95 7.80
C VAL A 68 -8.66 4.18 6.35
N PHE A 69 -7.84 3.29 5.83
CA PHE A 69 -7.23 3.43 4.51
C PHE A 69 -7.35 2.12 3.73
N ALA A 70 -7.60 2.20 2.44
CA ALA A 70 -7.48 1.04 1.58
C ALA A 70 -6.00 0.67 1.41
N ALA A 71 -5.67 -0.61 1.55
CA ALA A 71 -4.30 -1.10 1.42
C ALA A 71 -3.84 -1.12 -0.05
N PRO A 72 -2.52 -0.97 -0.33
CA PRO A 72 -2.00 -0.97 -1.69
C PRO A 72 -2.10 -2.35 -2.32
N VAL A 73 -2.76 -2.42 -3.46
CA VAL A 73 -2.89 -3.61 -4.30
C VAL A 73 -2.55 -3.23 -5.73
N GLY A 74 -1.82 -4.09 -6.43
CA GLY A 74 -1.49 -3.93 -7.83
C GLY A 74 -1.36 -5.27 -8.52
N ALA A 75 -1.20 -5.26 -9.85
CA ALA A 75 -1.18 -6.43 -10.70
C ALA A 75 -2.45 -7.28 -10.53
N MET A 76 -3.61 -6.64 -10.69
CA MET A 76 -4.92 -7.21 -10.41
C MET A 76 -5.17 -8.52 -11.16
N GLN A 77 -4.94 -8.53 -12.48
CA GLN A 77 -5.16 -9.72 -13.29
C GLN A 77 -4.23 -10.88 -12.91
N LEU A 78 -3.00 -10.57 -12.48
CA LEU A 78 -2.05 -11.59 -12.03
C LEU A 78 -2.51 -12.29 -10.74
N HIS A 79 -3.11 -11.53 -9.82
CA HIS A 79 -3.40 -12.01 -8.46
C HIS A 79 -4.87 -12.38 -8.24
N TYR A 80 -5.80 -11.73 -8.95
CA TYR A 80 -7.23 -11.81 -8.64
C TYR A 80 -8.12 -12.20 -9.82
N GLY A 81 -7.51 -12.52 -10.99
CA GLY A 81 -8.25 -12.94 -12.20
C GLY A 81 -8.68 -11.75 -13.07
N ASP A 82 -9.42 -12.06 -14.14
CA ASP A 82 -9.62 -11.15 -15.28
C ASP A 82 -10.81 -10.18 -15.13
N LYS A 83 -11.49 -10.19 -13.97
CA LYS A 83 -12.67 -9.33 -13.76
C LYS A 83 -12.34 -7.84 -13.78
N TYR A 84 -11.19 -7.46 -13.25
CA TYR A 84 -10.69 -6.09 -13.21
C TYR A 84 -9.24 -6.05 -13.65
N ASP A 85 -8.89 -5.09 -14.48
CA ASP A 85 -7.52 -4.66 -14.70
C ASP A 85 -7.11 -3.60 -13.66
N ASP A 86 -5.84 -3.21 -13.66
CA ASP A 86 -5.34 -2.21 -12.71
C ASP A 86 -5.94 -0.83 -12.94
N LEU A 87 -6.30 -0.46 -14.18
CA LEU A 87 -6.91 0.82 -14.49
C LEU A 87 -8.30 0.91 -13.88
N THR A 88 -9.15 -0.06 -14.18
CA THR A 88 -10.53 -0.12 -13.65
C THR A 88 -10.54 -0.25 -12.13
N TYR A 89 -9.66 -1.08 -11.57
CA TYR A 89 -9.57 -1.27 -10.12
C TYR A 89 -9.18 0.02 -9.39
N ASN A 90 -8.13 0.69 -9.84
CA ASN A 90 -7.67 1.93 -9.19
C ASN A 90 -8.70 3.05 -9.34
N ASP A 91 -9.37 3.16 -10.49
CA ASP A 91 -10.43 4.15 -10.67
C ASP A 91 -11.59 3.96 -9.69
N ILE A 92 -12.05 2.73 -9.52
CA ILE A 92 -13.10 2.40 -8.55
C ILE A 92 -12.63 2.65 -7.12
N LEU A 93 -11.44 2.13 -6.76
CA LEU A 93 -10.93 2.20 -5.39
C LEU A 93 -10.70 3.64 -4.94
N VAL A 94 -9.96 4.42 -5.72
CA VAL A 94 -9.60 5.79 -5.35
C VAL A 94 -10.83 6.68 -5.31
N THR A 95 -11.75 6.52 -6.28
CA THR A 95 -13.00 7.28 -6.30
C THR A 95 -13.87 6.96 -5.09
N ALA A 96 -14.10 5.67 -4.79
CA ALA A 96 -14.90 5.28 -3.63
C ALA A 96 -14.30 5.74 -2.29
N CYS A 97 -12.97 5.70 -2.16
CA CYS A 97 -12.30 6.21 -0.95
C CYS A 97 -12.43 7.73 -0.86
N ALA A 98 -12.28 8.47 -1.95
CA ALA A 98 -12.45 9.91 -1.98
C ALA A 98 -13.89 10.31 -1.61
N ASP A 99 -14.89 9.64 -2.17
CA ASP A 99 -16.32 9.87 -1.86
C ASP A 99 -16.65 9.56 -0.39
N ALA A 100 -16.00 8.56 0.19
CA ALA A 100 -16.14 8.21 1.61
C ALA A 100 -15.33 9.13 2.56
N GLY A 101 -14.56 10.09 2.04
CA GLY A 101 -13.72 10.98 2.83
C GLY A 101 -12.49 10.30 3.45
N ILE A 102 -12.06 9.16 2.90
CA ILE A 102 -10.84 8.44 3.32
C ILE A 102 -9.83 8.40 2.17
N ALA A 103 -8.63 7.88 2.41
CA ALA A 103 -7.61 7.78 1.38
C ALA A 103 -7.31 6.33 0.98
N ALA A 104 -6.99 6.12 -0.30
CA ALA A 104 -6.50 4.84 -0.81
C ALA A 104 -4.98 4.84 -0.94
N PHE A 105 -4.32 3.77 -0.50
CA PHE A 105 -2.99 3.44 -0.98
C PHE A 105 -3.14 2.64 -2.26
N THR A 106 -2.40 3.02 -3.31
CA THR A 106 -2.40 2.30 -4.58
C THR A 106 -1.12 1.48 -4.74
N GLY A 107 -1.14 0.46 -5.58
CA GLY A 107 -0.02 -0.45 -5.77
C GLY A 107 0.91 -0.09 -6.92
N ASP A 108 2.00 -0.85 -6.99
CA ASP A 108 2.99 -0.85 -8.08
C ASP A 108 3.28 -2.29 -8.50
N GLY A 109 3.74 -2.48 -9.72
CA GLY A 109 4.06 -3.78 -10.29
C GLY A 109 5.25 -3.74 -11.24
N THR A 110 5.56 -4.91 -11.83
CA THR A 110 6.57 -5.04 -12.86
C THR A 110 6.11 -4.44 -14.20
N ASN A 111 4.79 -4.41 -14.43
CA ASN A 111 4.21 -3.73 -15.58
C ASN A 111 4.07 -2.23 -15.27
N PRO A 112 4.69 -1.32 -16.05
CA PRO A 112 4.56 0.12 -15.85
C PRO A 112 3.12 0.63 -15.85
N ALA A 113 2.21 -0.04 -16.55
CA ALA A 113 0.79 0.32 -16.60
C ALA A 113 0.12 0.31 -15.22
N VAL A 114 0.62 -0.48 -14.26
CA VAL A 114 0.05 -0.57 -12.90
C VAL A 114 0.17 0.77 -12.17
N ILE A 115 1.35 1.37 -12.13
CA ILE A 115 1.56 2.64 -11.44
C ILE A 115 1.02 3.83 -12.24
N GLN A 116 0.98 3.71 -13.57
CA GLN A 116 0.34 4.70 -14.42
C GLN A 116 -1.16 4.77 -14.15
N ALA A 117 -1.85 3.64 -14.08
CA ALA A 117 -3.26 3.57 -13.71
C ALA A 117 -3.53 4.20 -12.33
N ALA A 118 -2.64 3.94 -11.37
CA ALA A 118 -2.71 4.56 -10.05
C ALA A 118 -2.59 6.09 -10.12
N ALA A 119 -1.63 6.61 -10.89
CA ALA A 119 -1.44 8.05 -11.06
C ALA A 119 -2.64 8.72 -11.73
N GLU A 120 -3.23 8.09 -12.75
CA GLU A 120 -4.43 8.59 -13.43
C GLU A 120 -5.64 8.65 -12.48
N ALA A 121 -5.88 7.59 -11.68
CA ALA A 121 -6.96 7.56 -10.70
C ALA A 121 -6.79 8.63 -9.61
N LEU A 122 -5.56 8.81 -9.11
CA LEU A 122 -5.23 9.86 -8.14
C LEU A 122 -5.46 11.25 -8.72
N LYS A 123 -5.00 11.51 -9.94
CA LYS A 123 -5.19 12.79 -10.62
C LYS A 123 -6.66 13.13 -10.82
N LYS A 124 -7.48 12.16 -11.25
CA LYS A 124 -8.94 12.28 -11.39
C LYS A 124 -9.61 12.66 -10.06
N ASN A 125 -9.09 12.17 -8.92
CA ASN A 125 -9.62 12.37 -7.59
C ASN A 125 -8.82 13.42 -6.77
N HIS A 126 -8.25 14.42 -7.43
CA HIS A 126 -7.57 15.56 -6.80
C HIS A 126 -6.46 15.13 -5.81
N GLY A 127 -5.70 14.09 -6.14
CA GLY A 127 -4.62 13.56 -5.33
C GLY A 127 -5.07 12.83 -4.06
N CYS A 128 -6.35 12.44 -3.94
CA CYS A 128 -6.89 11.79 -2.74
C CYS A 128 -6.38 10.35 -2.59
N GLY A 129 -5.11 10.20 -2.19
CA GLY A 129 -4.50 8.90 -1.93
C GLY A 129 -2.98 8.96 -1.81
N VAL A 130 -2.39 7.78 -1.65
CA VAL A 130 -0.95 7.57 -1.44
C VAL A 130 -0.46 6.49 -2.42
N PRO A 131 0.19 6.85 -3.51
CA PRO A 131 0.80 5.87 -4.40
C PRO A 131 1.95 5.16 -3.69
N THR A 132 2.02 3.84 -3.84
CA THR A 132 3.06 3.02 -3.21
C THR A 132 3.99 2.48 -4.28
N ILE A 133 5.26 2.87 -4.24
CA ILE A 133 6.32 2.47 -5.17
C ILE A 133 7.08 1.30 -4.56
N LYS A 134 7.44 0.30 -5.36
CA LYS A 134 8.34 -0.78 -4.93
C LYS A 134 9.78 -0.28 -4.82
N PRO A 135 10.64 -0.97 -4.05
CA PRO A 135 12.02 -0.54 -3.82
C PRO A 135 12.94 -0.84 -5.03
N TRP A 136 12.61 -0.28 -6.19
CA TRP A 136 13.41 -0.35 -7.40
C TRP A 136 14.77 0.33 -7.25
N ASN A 137 15.63 0.24 -8.28
CA ASN A 137 16.81 1.09 -8.35
C ASN A 137 16.43 2.58 -8.40
N ILE A 138 17.37 3.43 -8.07
CA ILE A 138 17.12 4.88 -7.89
C ILE A 138 16.55 5.56 -9.14
N ASP A 139 16.99 5.13 -10.33
CA ASP A 139 16.54 5.75 -11.59
C ASP A 139 15.06 5.44 -11.86
N LEU A 140 14.65 4.17 -11.66
CA LEU A 140 13.26 3.79 -11.82
C LEU A 140 12.37 4.38 -10.70
N VAL A 141 12.92 4.53 -9.48
CA VAL A 141 12.19 5.25 -8.40
C VAL A 141 11.97 6.70 -8.78
N ARG A 142 12.96 7.37 -9.37
CA ARG A 142 12.85 8.76 -9.84
C ARG A 142 11.76 8.90 -10.89
N GLU A 143 11.79 8.08 -11.93
CA GLU A 143 10.77 8.07 -12.98
C GLU A 143 9.35 7.90 -12.40
N LYS A 144 9.18 6.92 -11.52
CA LYS A 144 7.88 6.66 -10.89
C LYS A 144 7.47 7.78 -9.93
N ALA A 145 8.40 8.37 -9.19
CA ALA A 145 8.12 9.49 -8.30
C ALA A 145 7.65 10.74 -9.07
N GLU A 146 8.27 11.03 -10.23
CA GLU A 146 7.84 12.10 -11.13
C GLU A 146 6.42 11.85 -11.65
N LEU A 147 6.15 10.63 -12.11
CA LEU A 147 4.84 10.22 -12.61
C LEU A 147 3.73 10.40 -11.55
N VAL A 148 3.93 9.83 -10.36
CA VAL A 148 2.91 9.93 -9.30
C VAL A 148 2.86 11.32 -8.67
N GLY A 149 3.98 12.03 -8.63
CA GLY A 149 4.06 13.41 -8.13
C GLY A 149 3.20 14.38 -8.94
N ALA A 150 3.07 14.14 -10.26
CA ALA A 150 2.20 14.93 -11.15
C ALA A 150 0.69 14.82 -10.82
N ALA A 151 0.28 13.83 -10.04
CA ALA A 151 -1.08 13.69 -9.54
C ALA A 151 -1.33 14.43 -8.22
N ASP A 152 -0.33 15.09 -7.67
CA ASP A 152 -0.37 15.83 -6.39
C ASP A 152 -0.93 15.01 -5.21
N PRO A 153 -0.40 13.80 -4.93
CA PRO A 153 -0.93 12.93 -3.89
C PRO A 153 -0.74 13.50 -2.47
N ILE A 154 -1.47 12.96 -1.49
CA ILE A 154 -1.34 13.31 -0.07
C ILE A 154 0.09 13.04 0.42
N ALA A 155 0.63 11.90 0.07
CA ALA A 155 1.98 11.42 0.40
C ALA A 155 2.40 10.39 -0.65
N VAL A 156 3.66 9.96 -0.62
CA VAL A 156 4.14 8.81 -1.40
C VAL A 156 4.62 7.73 -0.43
N ALA A 157 4.37 6.47 -0.73
CA ALA A 157 4.85 5.36 0.07
C ALA A 157 5.83 4.48 -0.71
N MET A 158 6.68 3.75 0.02
CA MET A 158 7.50 2.68 -0.55
C MET A 158 7.23 1.35 0.14
N ASP A 159 6.95 0.34 -0.64
CA ASP A 159 6.71 -1.05 -0.20
C ASP A 159 8.06 -1.76 0.03
N ILE A 160 8.77 -1.38 1.11
CA ILE A 160 10.16 -1.82 1.34
C ILE A 160 10.26 -3.33 1.59
N ASP A 161 9.21 -3.96 2.10
CA ASP A 161 9.17 -5.41 2.32
C ASP A 161 9.05 -6.21 1.01
N ALA A 162 8.68 -5.58 -0.10
CA ALA A 162 8.71 -6.19 -1.43
C ALA A 162 10.12 -6.64 -1.84
N ALA A 163 11.19 -6.05 -1.27
CA ALA A 163 12.57 -6.49 -1.45
C ALA A 163 12.80 -7.98 -1.12
N GLY A 164 11.95 -8.57 -0.28
CA GLY A 164 12.01 -10.00 0.05
C GLY A 164 11.33 -10.92 -0.96
N LEU A 165 10.69 -10.41 -2.01
CA LEU A 165 10.02 -11.21 -3.03
C LEU A 165 11.03 -11.78 -4.04
N PRO A 166 11.15 -13.11 -4.18
CA PRO A 166 12.22 -13.72 -5.01
C PRO A 166 12.19 -13.29 -6.47
N PHE A 167 11.00 -13.15 -7.05
CA PHE A 167 10.87 -12.78 -8.46
C PHE A 167 11.28 -11.33 -8.75
N LEU A 168 11.22 -10.42 -7.78
CA LEU A 168 11.63 -9.03 -7.98
C LEU A 168 13.15 -8.86 -7.98
N LYS A 169 13.88 -9.75 -7.30
CA LYS A 169 15.35 -9.72 -7.26
C LYS A 169 15.99 -10.08 -8.59
N ASN A 170 15.31 -10.89 -9.39
CA ASN A 170 15.82 -11.41 -10.66
C ASN A 170 15.43 -10.54 -11.87
N LEU A 171 14.78 -9.40 -11.62
CA LEU A 171 14.42 -8.47 -12.69
C LEU A 171 15.57 -7.55 -13.06
N THR A 172 15.43 -6.92 -14.22
CA THR A 172 16.33 -5.85 -14.67
C THR A 172 15.46 -4.63 -14.99
N PRO A 173 15.56 -3.55 -14.19
CA PRO A 173 16.31 -3.42 -12.92
C PRO A 173 15.68 -4.20 -11.76
N PRO A 174 16.50 -4.64 -10.78
CA PRO A 174 16.01 -5.39 -9.63
C PRO A 174 15.32 -4.47 -8.61
N ALA A 175 14.34 -5.00 -7.89
CA ALA A 175 13.90 -4.41 -6.63
C ALA A 175 14.65 -5.08 -5.47
N GLY A 176 15.19 -4.28 -4.55
CA GLY A 176 16.05 -4.77 -3.47
C GLY A 176 15.91 -3.96 -2.18
N SER A 177 16.60 -4.44 -1.15
CA SER A 177 16.70 -3.72 0.13
C SER A 177 17.32 -2.34 -0.09
N LYS A 178 16.95 -1.39 0.75
CA LYS A 178 17.47 -0.02 0.74
C LYS A 178 18.28 0.25 1.99
N THR A 179 19.41 0.91 1.82
CA THR A 179 20.17 1.51 2.92
C THR A 179 19.51 2.80 3.40
N VAL A 180 19.89 3.28 4.57
CA VAL A 180 19.41 4.57 5.08
C VAL A 180 19.79 5.71 4.13
N ASP A 181 20.97 5.67 3.53
CA ASP A 181 21.42 6.74 2.64
C ASP A 181 20.66 6.73 1.30
N GLU A 182 20.38 5.55 0.73
CA GLU A 182 19.50 5.43 -0.43
C GLU A 182 18.08 5.95 -0.11
N LEU A 183 17.55 5.68 1.08
CA LEU A 183 16.25 6.21 1.49
C LEU A 183 16.26 7.74 1.63
N LYS A 184 17.34 8.34 2.14
CA LYS A 184 17.51 9.80 2.18
C LYS A 184 17.55 10.42 0.78
N GLU A 185 18.16 9.74 -0.19
CA GLU A 185 18.12 10.19 -1.59
C GLU A 185 16.71 10.10 -2.18
N ILE A 186 16.01 9.01 -1.91
CA ILE A 186 14.63 8.82 -2.34
C ILE A 186 13.71 9.89 -1.76
N VAL A 187 13.85 10.24 -0.49
CA VAL A 187 13.08 11.34 0.14
C VAL A 187 13.26 12.66 -0.61
N LYS A 188 14.47 12.97 -1.08
CA LYS A 188 14.72 14.19 -1.87
C LYS A 188 13.96 14.19 -3.20
N LEU A 189 13.75 13.01 -3.81
CA LEU A 189 12.97 12.88 -5.05
C LEU A 189 11.47 13.18 -4.85
N MET A 190 10.98 13.17 -3.61
CA MET A 190 9.57 13.43 -3.32
C MET A 190 9.21 14.93 -3.35
N ASN A 191 10.15 15.83 -3.57
CA ASN A 191 9.94 17.27 -3.70
C ASN A 191 9.09 17.89 -2.56
N GLY A 192 9.37 17.48 -1.32
CA GLY A 192 8.66 17.95 -0.13
C GLY A 192 7.35 17.24 0.18
N LYS A 193 6.90 16.30 -0.64
CA LYS A 193 5.77 15.43 -0.28
C LYS A 193 6.17 14.51 0.88
N PRO A 194 5.28 14.27 1.84
CA PRO A 194 5.50 13.28 2.87
C PRO A 194 5.83 11.91 2.26
N PHE A 195 6.80 11.22 2.85
CA PHE A 195 7.21 9.89 2.40
C PHE A 195 7.06 8.87 3.52
N SER A 196 6.42 7.74 3.21
CA SER A 196 6.12 6.66 4.16
C SER A 196 6.77 5.36 3.74
N LEU A 197 7.33 4.62 4.69
CA LEU A 197 7.83 3.26 4.47
C LEU A 197 6.81 2.23 4.96
N LYS A 198 6.35 1.37 4.06
CA LYS A 198 5.48 0.23 4.37
C LYS A 198 6.32 -1.04 4.54
N GLY A 199 5.98 -1.85 5.54
CA GLY A 199 6.66 -3.12 5.80
C GLY A 199 7.74 -3.07 6.87
N ILE A 200 7.76 -2.05 7.71
CA ILE A 200 8.63 -1.95 8.88
C ILE A 200 8.03 -2.80 10.01
N MET A 201 8.73 -3.88 10.38
CA MET A 201 8.21 -4.89 11.31
C MET A 201 8.94 -4.93 12.66
N THR A 202 9.95 -4.08 12.88
CA THR A 202 10.75 -4.09 14.10
C THR A 202 10.98 -2.68 14.62
N VAL A 203 11.14 -2.54 15.94
CA VAL A 203 11.51 -1.26 16.58
C VAL A 203 12.81 -0.71 16.01
N ASN A 204 13.80 -1.58 15.76
CA ASN A 204 15.07 -1.15 15.18
C ASN A 204 14.89 -0.66 13.72
N GLY A 205 14.03 -1.30 12.95
CA GLY A 205 13.65 -0.84 11.60
C GLY A 205 12.99 0.53 11.64
N ALA A 206 12.06 0.76 12.57
CA ALA A 206 11.42 2.05 12.76
C ALA A 206 12.42 3.16 13.12
N LYS A 207 13.36 2.88 14.05
CA LYS A 207 14.42 3.83 14.41
C LYS A 207 15.35 4.20 13.24
N LYS A 208 15.53 3.30 12.27
CA LYS A 208 16.32 3.59 11.06
C LYS A 208 15.53 4.35 10.01
N ALA A 209 14.21 4.28 10.06
CA ALA A 209 13.31 4.94 9.12
C ALA A 209 13.01 6.41 9.53
N LEU A 210 13.23 6.76 10.79
CA LEU A 210 13.09 8.12 11.34
C LEU A 210 14.41 8.89 11.21
#